data_09e7215b4dcd9ca0a832627f8a29f7bd
#
_entry.id   09e7215b4dcd9ca0a832627f8a29f7bd
#
_cell.length_a   1.000
_cell.length_b   1.000
_cell.length_c   1.000
_cell.angle_alpha   90.00
_cell.angle_beta   90.00
_cell.angle_gamma   90.00
#
_symmetry.space_group_name_H-M   'P 1'
#
loop_
_entity.id
_entity.type
_entity.pdbx_description
1 polymer ?
#
loop_
_entity_poly.entity_id
_entity_poly.type
_entity_poly.pdbx_seq_one_letter_code
_entity_poly.pdbx_strand_id
1 'polypeptide(L)'
;MDYVYVTKENIEQEHICCSISSNSDVQVRSKKDWLSDRFEEGLVFIKSSVRGKCFIEYIPAKNAWIGVDAENYMYIDCLWVCGSLKGHGYSSELLNMCIEDSKKKGMDGICILSTKMKTPYLADPKFLTYKGFKISDEASNGIQLWYLNFNDSKVPQFKSCAKECHIEESGFVLYYTSQCPFNAKYVPIIENVSKE
;
A
#
# COMPACT_ATOMS: atom_id res chain seq x y z
N MET A 1 -19.35 -10.65 -0.32
CA MET A 1 -18.51 -10.92 0.89
C MET A 1 -18.70 -9.79 1.87
N ASP A 2 -18.66 -10.06 3.17
CA ASP A 2 -18.70 -9.00 4.18
C ASP A 2 -17.31 -8.44 4.39
N TYR A 3 -17.24 -7.12 4.54
CA TYR A 3 -16.00 -6.39 4.75
C TYR A 3 -16.01 -5.67 6.09
N VAL A 4 -14.84 -5.59 6.71
CA VAL A 4 -14.60 -4.90 7.99
C VAL A 4 -13.66 -3.73 7.73
N TYR A 5 -14.09 -2.54 8.16
CA TYR A 5 -13.21 -1.39 8.27
C TYR A 5 -12.47 -1.49 9.60
N VAL A 6 -11.14 -1.58 9.52
CA VAL A 6 -10.31 -1.59 10.72
C VAL A 6 -10.09 -0.16 11.19
N THR A 7 -10.34 0.07 12.46
CA THR A 7 -10.25 1.37 13.13
C THR A 7 -9.48 1.22 14.45
N LYS A 8 -9.18 2.33 15.13
CA LYS A 8 -8.55 2.29 16.46
C LYS A 8 -9.36 1.46 17.48
N GLU A 9 -10.68 1.46 17.37
CA GLU A 9 -11.57 0.77 18.33
C GLU A 9 -11.58 -0.75 18.16
N ASN A 10 -11.34 -1.27 16.94
CA ASN A 10 -11.45 -2.70 16.67
C ASN A 10 -10.12 -3.38 16.30
N ILE A 11 -9.04 -2.62 16.06
CA ILE A 11 -7.77 -3.15 15.55
C ILE A 11 -7.18 -4.27 16.41
N GLU A 12 -7.39 -4.22 17.73
CA GLU A 12 -6.85 -5.25 18.63
C GLU A 12 -7.52 -6.61 18.42
N GLN A 13 -8.80 -6.64 18.07
CA GLN A 13 -9.56 -7.86 17.82
C GLN A 13 -9.39 -8.36 16.38
N GLU A 14 -9.07 -7.46 15.43
CA GLU A 14 -9.02 -7.78 14.03
C GLU A 14 -7.65 -8.34 13.60
N HIS A 15 -7.65 -9.30 12.68
CA HIS A 15 -6.42 -9.74 12.01
C HIS A 15 -6.06 -8.77 10.88
N ILE A 16 -4.76 -8.59 10.66
CA ILE A 16 -4.24 -7.66 9.64
C ILE A 16 -4.02 -8.28 8.25
N CYS A 17 -4.51 -9.48 8.02
CA CYS A 17 -4.42 -10.24 6.76
C CYS A 17 -3.00 -10.63 6.33
N CYS A 18 -2.03 -9.75 6.37
CA CYS A 18 -0.62 -10.06 6.16
C CYS A 18 -0.04 -10.71 7.40
N SER A 19 0.95 -11.62 7.23
CA SER A 19 1.62 -12.26 8.37
C SER A 19 0.61 -12.80 9.40
N ILE A 20 -0.40 -13.53 8.93
CA ILE A 20 -1.52 -14.00 9.75
C ILE A 20 -1.01 -15.08 10.71
N SER A 21 -0.62 -14.67 11.88
CA SER A 21 -0.19 -15.52 12.97
C SER A 21 -0.91 -15.09 14.25
N SER A 22 -0.26 -15.07 15.36
CA SER A 22 -0.84 -14.57 16.61
C SER A 22 -0.80 -13.03 16.63
N ASN A 23 -1.81 -12.41 17.26
CA ASN A 23 -1.79 -10.97 17.53
C ASN A 23 -0.63 -10.55 18.44
N SER A 24 0.00 -11.50 19.16
CA SER A 24 1.19 -11.26 19.97
C SER A 24 2.50 -11.24 19.19
N ASP A 25 2.50 -11.69 17.93
CA ASP A 25 3.71 -11.68 17.10
C ASP A 25 4.19 -10.26 16.84
N VAL A 26 5.50 -10.05 16.92
CA VAL A 26 6.12 -8.74 16.74
C VAL A 26 5.74 -8.11 15.38
N GLN A 27 5.66 -8.92 14.33
CA GLN A 27 5.26 -8.47 13.00
C GLN A 27 3.82 -7.92 12.96
N VAL A 28 2.90 -8.60 13.66
CA VAL A 28 1.50 -8.18 13.73
C VAL A 28 1.35 -6.93 14.58
N ARG A 29 2.00 -6.89 15.75
CA ARG A 29 1.98 -5.70 16.64
C ARG A 29 2.54 -4.48 15.95
N SER A 30 3.75 -4.58 15.38
CA SER A 30 4.39 -3.47 14.66
C SER A 30 3.48 -2.89 13.54
N LYS A 31 2.76 -3.75 12.81
CA LYS A 31 1.79 -3.28 11.80
C LYS A 31 0.57 -2.63 12.43
N LYS A 32 0.05 -3.17 13.53
CA LYS A 32 -1.12 -2.59 14.22
C LYS A 32 -0.80 -1.23 14.82
N ASP A 33 0.36 -1.09 15.45
CA ASP A 33 0.84 0.20 16.00
C ASP A 33 0.94 1.22 14.86
N TRP A 34 1.59 0.86 13.76
CA TRP A 34 1.69 1.71 12.57
C TRP A 34 0.33 2.11 12.01
N LEU A 35 -0.62 1.18 11.87
CA LEU A 35 -1.97 1.48 11.41
C LEU A 35 -2.68 2.46 12.34
N SER A 36 -2.59 2.26 13.66
CA SER A 36 -3.22 3.11 14.66
C SER A 36 -2.77 4.56 14.57
N ASP A 37 -1.48 4.78 14.37
CA ASP A 37 -0.92 6.12 14.18
C ASP A 37 -1.40 6.76 12.87
N ARG A 38 -1.48 5.97 11.80
CA ARG A 38 -1.82 6.46 10.47
C ARG A 38 -3.31 6.70 10.25
N PHE A 39 -4.20 6.10 11.04
CA PHE A 39 -5.65 6.37 10.93
C PHE A 39 -5.98 7.85 11.10
N GLU A 40 -5.27 8.59 11.94
CA GLU A 40 -5.45 10.04 12.11
C GLU A 40 -5.02 10.84 10.88
N GLU A 41 -4.18 10.27 10.04
CA GLU A 41 -3.75 10.87 8.79
C GLU A 41 -4.65 10.50 7.59
N GLY A 42 -5.75 9.79 7.87
CA GLY A 42 -6.76 9.39 6.88
C GLY A 42 -6.50 8.05 6.20
N LEU A 43 -5.60 7.22 6.77
CA LEU A 43 -5.43 5.85 6.30
C LEU A 43 -6.73 5.05 6.48
N VAL A 44 -7.05 4.24 5.49
CA VAL A 44 -8.16 3.31 5.52
C VAL A 44 -7.64 1.90 5.27
N PHE A 45 -8.02 0.97 6.15
CA PHE A 45 -7.74 -0.45 6.01
C PHE A 45 -9.06 -1.23 5.98
N ILE A 46 -9.37 -1.83 4.83
CA ILE A 46 -10.57 -2.64 4.63
C ILE A 46 -10.17 -4.08 4.36
N LYS A 47 -10.74 -5.00 5.08
CA LYS A 47 -10.47 -6.43 4.90
C LYS A 47 -11.75 -7.26 4.85
N SER A 48 -11.65 -8.50 4.35
CA SER A 48 -12.75 -9.45 4.48
C SER A 48 -13.00 -9.80 5.96
N SER A 49 -14.25 -10.07 6.31
CA SER A 49 -14.63 -10.61 7.61
C SER A 49 -14.04 -12.01 7.87
N VAL A 50 -13.80 -12.76 6.79
CA VAL A 50 -13.20 -14.09 6.85
C VAL A 50 -11.69 -14.00 7.01
N ARG A 51 -11.12 -14.84 7.87
CA ARG A 51 -9.67 -14.93 8.05
C ARG A 51 -9.00 -15.34 6.74
N GLY A 52 -8.09 -14.51 6.23
CA GLY A 52 -7.38 -14.74 4.97
C GLY A 52 -6.71 -13.46 4.48
N LYS A 53 -6.07 -13.56 3.32
CA LYS A 53 -5.40 -12.42 2.67
C LYS A 53 -6.35 -11.83 1.63
N CYS A 54 -7.24 -10.95 2.08
CA CYS A 54 -8.18 -10.21 1.24
C CYS A 54 -8.40 -8.83 1.88
N PHE A 55 -7.65 -7.84 1.42
CA PHE A 55 -7.69 -6.49 1.98
C PHE A 55 -7.21 -5.44 0.99
N ILE A 56 -7.55 -4.21 1.28
CA ILE A 56 -6.99 -2.99 0.68
C ILE A 56 -6.59 -2.02 1.79
N GLU A 57 -5.48 -1.32 1.56
CA GLU A 57 -4.94 -0.28 2.42
C GLU A 57 -4.62 0.92 1.56
N TYR A 58 -5.12 2.10 1.93
CA TYR A 58 -4.92 3.33 1.19
C TYR A 58 -4.96 4.56 2.09
N ILE A 59 -4.30 5.64 1.67
CA ILE A 59 -4.14 6.87 2.42
C ILE A 59 -4.13 8.07 1.45
N PRO A 60 -4.52 9.30 1.87
CA PRO A 60 -4.24 10.49 1.06
C PRO A 60 -2.77 10.56 0.66
N ALA A 61 -2.47 10.71 -0.63
CA ALA A 61 -1.10 10.63 -1.14
C ALA A 61 -0.14 11.64 -0.50
N LYS A 62 -0.65 12.80 -0.06
CA LYS A 62 0.13 13.79 0.68
C LYS A 62 0.66 13.29 2.03
N ASN A 63 0.01 12.29 2.60
CA ASN A 63 0.37 11.64 3.86
C ASN A 63 1.07 10.28 3.64
N ALA A 64 1.15 9.78 2.41
CA ALA A 64 1.86 8.55 2.09
C ALA A 64 3.38 8.77 2.20
N TRP A 65 4.09 7.83 2.78
CA TRP A 65 5.55 7.88 2.91
C TRP A 65 6.21 7.40 1.62
N ILE A 66 5.87 8.07 0.53
CA ILE A 66 6.32 7.77 -0.82
C ILE A 66 6.65 9.07 -1.54
N GLY A 67 7.71 9.09 -2.31
CA GLY A 67 8.19 10.27 -3.02
C GLY A 67 7.37 10.61 -4.28
N VAL A 68 6.08 10.90 -4.13
CA VAL A 68 5.18 11.30 -5.24
C VAL A 68 4.64 12.71 -5.06
N ASP A 69 4.42 13.40 -6.17
CA ASP A 69 3.66 14.63 -6.28
C ASP A 69 2.25 14.29 -6.77
N ALA A 70 1.34 14.07 -5.81
CA ALA A 70 -0.02 13.60 -6.04
C ALA A 70 -0.98 14.16 -4.95
N GLU A 71 -0.91 15.47 -4.72
CA GLU A 71 -1.52 16.14 -3.55
C GLU A 71 -2.98 15.77 -3.32
N ASN A 72 -3.78 15.74 -4.38
CA ASN A 72 -5.22 15.46 -4.31
C ASN A 72 -5.60 14.04 -4.79
N TYR A 73 -4.70 13.08 -4.62
CA TYR A 73 -4.93 11.68 -4.92
C TYR A 73 -5.00 10.83 -3.65
N MET A 74 -5.71 9.72 -3.74
CA MET A 74 -5.58 8.63 -2.78
C MET A 74 -4.49 7.67 -3.25
N TYR A 75 -3.54 7.36 -2.38
CA TYR A 75 -2.49 6.37 -2.66
C TYR A 75 -2.87 5.01 -2.08
N ILE A 76 -2.82 3.96 -2.91
CA ILE A 76 -3.06 2.59 -2.47
C ILE A 76 -1.72 1.99 -2.04
N ASP A 77 -1.54 1.80 -0.73
CA ASP A 77 -0.37 1.16 -0.15
C ASP A 77 -0.31 -0.34 -0.47
N CYS A 78 -1.46 -1.01 -0.38
CA CYS A 78 -1.54 -2.44 -0.64
C CYS A 78 -2.96 -2.85 -1.06
N LEU A 79 -3.03 -3.72 -2.08
CA LEU A 79 -4.24 -4.43 -2.47
C LEU A 79 -3.88 -5.90 -2.68
N TRP A 80 -4.33 -6.76 -1.80
CA TRP A 80 -3.94 -8.16 -1.86
C TRP A 80 -5.09 -9.13 -1.60
N VAL A 81 -5.32 -10.01 -2.56
CA VAL A 81 -6.25 -11.13 -2.45
C VAL A 81 -5.52 -12.41 -2.88
N CYS A 82 -5.46 -13.41 -2.03
CA CYS A 82 -4.79 -14.67 -2.37
C CYS A 82 -5.41 -15.91 -1.70
N GLY A 83 -4.83 -17.06 -2.00
CA GLY A 83 -5.32 -18.36 -1.51
C GLY A 83 -6.69 -18.70 -2.12
N SER A 84 -7.55 -19.29 -1.32
CA SER A 84 -8.93 -19.68 -1.72
C SER A 84 -9.82 -18.48 -2.07
N LEU A 85 -9.44 -17.26 -1.69
CA LEU A 85 -10.20 -16.03 -1.98
C LEU A 85 -9.90 -15.46 -3.37
N LYS A 86 -8.88 -15.97 -4.07
CA LYS A 86 -8.50 -15.53 -5.40
C LYS A 86 -9.50 -16.00 -6.46
N GLY A 87 -9.75 -15.15 -7.47
CA GLY A 87 -10.62 -15.50 -8.61
C GLY A 87 -12.10 -15.20 -8.42
N HIS A 88 -12.51 -14.71 -7.24
CA HIS A 88 -13.91 -14.40 -6.92
C HIS A 88 -14.28 -12.91 -7.13
N GLY A 89 -13.42 -12.11 -7.72
CA GLY A 89 -13.70 -10.68 -7.97
C GLY A 89 -13.40 -9.74 -6.80
N TYR A 90 -12.99 -10.23 -5.64
CA TYR A 90 -12.82 -9.44 -4.42
C TYR A 90 -11.79 -8.30 -4.54
N SER A 91 -10.73 -8.46 -5.36
CA SER A 91 -9.81 -7.34 -5.65
C SER A 91 -10.53 -6.19 -6.34
N SER A 92 -11.52 -6.48 -7.18
CA SER A 92 -12.33 -5.47 -7.85
C SER A 92 -13.31 -4.81 -6.89
N GLU A 93 -13.92 -5.58 -5.98
CA GLU A 93 -14.82 -5.04 -4.95
C GLU A 93 -14.06 -4.07 -4.03
N LEU A 94 -12.90 -4.50 -3.50
CA LEU A 94 -12.05 -3.66 -2.64
C LEU A 94 -11.56 -2.40 -3.35
N LEU A 95 -11.15 -2.52 -4.62
CA LEU A 95 -10.74 -1.35 -5.40
C LEU A 95 -11.92 -0.38 -5.62
N ASN A 96 -13.11 -0.89 -5.91
CA ASN A 96 -14.30 -0.05 -6.06
C ASN A 96 -14.65 0.68 -4.75
N MET A 97 -14.51 0.02 -3.59
CA MET A 97 -14.70 0.68 -2.28
C MET A 97 -13.70 1.84 -2.10
N CYS A 98 -12.44 1.65 -2.46
CA CYS A 98 -11.45 2.72 -2.45
C CYS A 98 -11.82 3.87 -3.41
N ILE A 99 -12.25 3.56 -4.62
CA ILE A 99 -12.69 4.56 -5.63
C ILE A 99 -13.85 5.39 -5.09
N GLU A 100 -14.89 4.74 -4.56
CA GLU A 100 -16.07 5.43 -4.05
C GLU A 100 -15.76 6.30 -2.83
N ASP A 101 -14.92 5.80 -1.91
CA ASP A 101 -14.47 6.59 -0.76
C ASP A 101 -13.63 7.79 -1.19
N SER A 102 -12.71 7.60 -2.15
CA SER A 102 -11.89 8.67 -2.69
C SER A 102 -12.72 9.76 -3.37
N LYS A 103 -13.74 9.38 -4.14
CA LYS A 103 -14.68 10.34 -4.75
C LYS A 103 -15.48 11.10 -3.69
N LYS A 104 -15.97 10.43 -2.65
CA LYS A 104 -16.70 11.06 -1.53
C LYS A 104 -15.83 12.07 -0.78
N LYS A 105 -14.53 11.82 -0.70
CA LYS A 105 -13.53 12.72 -0.11
C LYS A 105 -13.08 13.84 -1.06
N GLY A 106 -13.63 13.91 -2.27
CA GLY A 106 -13.30 14.94 -3.26
C GLY A 106 -11.92 14.80 -3.87
N MET A 107 -11.34 13.59 -3.87
CA MET A 107 -10.06 13.33 -4.51
C MET A 107 -10.19 13.35 -6.04
N ASP A 108 -9.12 13.75 -6.73
CA ASP A 108 -9.07 13.79 -8.19
C ASP A 108 -8.84 12.43 -8.83
N GLY A 109 -8.35 11.48 -8.05
CA GLY A 109 -8.06 10.14 -8.52
C GLY A 109 -7.41 9.27 -7.46
N ILE A 110 -6.94 8.11 -7.89
CA ILE A 110 -6.16 7.17 -7.09
C ILE A 110 -4.85 6.86 -7.79
N CYS A 111 -3.81 6.55 -7.04
CA CYS A 111 -2.53 6.12 -7.59
C CYS A 111 -1.94 4.94 -6.79
N ILE A 112 -1.04 4.19 -7.43
CA ILE A 112 -0.44 2.97 -6.89
C ILE A 112 0.89 2.69 -7.57
N LEU A 113 1.81 2.03 -6.89
CA LEU A 113 3.04 1.54 -7.49
C LEU A 113 2.88 0.17 -8.15
N SER A 114 3.58 0.00 -9.27
CA SER A 114 3.73 -1.27 -9.96
C SER A 114 5.05 -1.30 -10.73
N THR A 115 5.22 -2.31 -11.57
CA THR A 115 6.35 -2.50 -12.48
C THR A 115 5.85 -3.00 -13.84
N LYS A 116 6.71 -2.97 -14.86
CA LYS A 116 6.36 -3.46 -16.21
C LYS A 116 5.90 -4.92 -16.23
N MET A 117 6.47 -5.75 -15.36
CA MET A 117 6.10 -7.16 -15.21
C MET A 117 5.68 -7.41 -13.76
N LYS A 118 4.84 -8.42 -13.56
CA LYS A 118 4.41 -8.80 -12.21
C LYS A 118 5.60 -9.07 -11.30
N THR A 119 5.70 -8.31 -10.23
CA THR A 119 6.76 -8.38 -9.21
C THR A 119 6.13 -8.66 -7.83
N PRO A 120 6.78 -9.47 -6.98
CA PRO A 120 6.32 -9.66 -5.61
C PRO A 120 6.11 -8.32 -4.88
N TYR A 121 5.12 -8.27 -4.01
CA TYR A 121 4.76 -7.11 -3.15
C TYR A 121 4.23 -5.87 -3.86
N LEU A 122 4.20 -5.84 -5.20
CA LEU A 122 3.60 -4.76 -5.99
C LEU A 122 2.31 -5.22 -6.68
N ALA A 123 1.47 -4.25 -7.06
CA ALA A 123 0.25 -4.53 -7.79
C ALA A 123 0.54 -5.19 -9.14
N ASP A 124 -0.33 -6.12 -9.56
CA ASP A 124 -0.20 -6.77 -10.87
C ASP A 124 -0.54 -5.76 -11.99
N PRO A 125 0.41 -5.42 -12.90
CA PRO A 125 0.15 -4.44 -13.97
C PRO A 125 -0.97 -4.86 -14.92
N LYS A 126 -1.20 -6.17 -15.12
CA LYS A 126 -2.33 -6.65 -15.93
C LYS A 126 -3.67 -6.32 -15.27
N PHE A 127 -3.76 -6.44 -13.94
CA PHE A 127 -4.95 -6.05 -13.19
C PHE A 127 -5.17 -4.54 -13.28
N LEU A 128 -4.12 -3.73 -13.12
CA LEU A 128 -4.21 -2.28 -13.22
C LEU A 128 -4.68 -1.83 -14.61
N THR A 129 -4.10 -2.38 -15.69
CA THR A 129 -4.53 -2.13 -17.07
C THR A 129 -6.00 -2.50 -17.27
N TYR A 130 -6.42 -3.68 -16.80
CA TYR A 130 -7.81 -4.12 -16.86
C TYR A 130 -8.77 -3.17 -16.14
N LYS A 131 -8.32 -2.53 -15.06
CA LYS A 131 -9.09 -1.54 -14.29
C LYS A 131 -9.00 -0.11 -14.82
N GLY A 132 -8.34 0.09 -15.96
CA GLY A 132 -8.25 1.38 -16.63
C GLY A 132 -7.18 2.33 -16.08
N PHE A 133 -6.29 1.84 -15.21
CA PHE A 133 -5.14 2.63 -14.78
C PHE A 133 -4.20 2.88 -15.95
N LYS A 134 -3.51 4.01 -15.89
CA LYS A 134 -2.47 4.42 -16.83
C LYS A 134 -1.17 4.65 -16.07
N ILE A 135 -0.04 4.52 -16.76
CA ILE A 135 1.27 4.87 -16.21
C ILE A 135 1.43 6.39 -16.34
N SER A 136 1.81 7.03 -15.25
CA SER A 136 2.13 8.47 -15.23
C SER A 136 3.62 8.75 -15.28
N ASP A 137 4.42 7.93 -14.61
CA ASP A 137 5.86 8.13 -14.50
C ASP A 137 6.59 6.81 -14.20
N GLU A 138 7.92 6.80 -14.38
CA GLU A 138 8.77 5.66 -14.09
C GLU A 138 10.08 6.13 -13.46
N ALA A 139 10.48 5.49 -12.35
CA ALA A 139 11.74 5.75 -11.67
C ALA A 139 12.89 4.94 -12.31
N SER A 140 14.15 5.36 -12.06
CA SER A 140 15.35 4.74 -12.62
C SER A 140 15.50 3.25 -12.29
N ASN A 141 14.92 2.79 -11.19
CA ASN A 141 14.89 1.38 -10.78
C ASN A 141 13.77 0.55 -11.43
N GLY A 142 12.99 1.13 -12.36
CA GLY A 142 11.91 0.45 -13.10
C GLY A 142 10.57 0.38 -12.33
N ILE A 143 10.46 1.06 -11.19
CA ILE A 143 9.18 1.22 -10.50
C ILE A 143 8.34 2.25 -11.23
N GLN A 144 7.09 1.90 -11.52
CA GLN A 144 6.13 2.71 -12.24
C GLN A 144 5.06 3.25 -11.30
N LEU A 145 4.72 4.52 -11.47
CA LEU A 145 3.57 5.15 -10.84
C LEU A 145 2.36 5.01 -11.76
N TRP A 146 1.35 4.30 -11.31
CA TRP A 146 0.09 4.10 -12.01
C TRP A 146 -1.01 4.93 -11.38
N TYR A 147 -1.95 5.44 -12.19
CA TYR A 147 -3.04 6.29 -11.73
C TYR A 147 -4.35 6.03 -12.46
N LEU A 148 -5.44 6.37 -11.80
CA LEU A 148 -6.79 6.41 -12.35
C LEU A 148 -7.44 7.74 -11.93
N ASN A 149 -7.66 8.64 -12.91
CA ASN A 149 -8.32 9.91 -12.68
C ASN A 149 -9.84 9.77 -12.63
N PHE A 150 -10.46 10.63 -11.83
CA PHE A 150 -11.91 10.80 -11.79
C PHE A 150 -12.38 12.04 -12.56
N ASN A 151 -11.46 12.95 -12.86
CA ASN A 151 -11.67 14.23 -13.58
C ASN A 151 -10.41 14.57 -14.41
N ASP A 152 -10.39 15.75 -15.04
CA ASP A 152 -9.25 16.26 -15.83
C ASP A 152 -8.21 16.98 -14.95
N SER A 153 -7.78 16.36 -13.87
CA SER A 153 -6.77 16.91 -12.97
C SER A 153 -5.34 16.63 -13.41
N LYS A 154 -4.39 17.31 -12.73
CA LYS A 154 -2.96 17.09 -12.92
C LYS A 154 -2.58 15.64 -12.64
N VAL A 155 -1.88 15.02 -13.57
CA VAL A 155 -1.41 13.63 -13.46
C VAL A 155 -0.32 13.54 -12.39
N PRO A 156 -0.38 12.55 -11.47
CA PRO A 156 0.63 12.38 -10.43
C PRO A 156 1.99 12.02 -11.02
N GLN A 157 3.09 12.42 -10.36
CA GLN A 157 4.46 12.13 -10.79
C GLN A 157 5.35 11.79 -9.61
N PHE A 158 6.47 11.13 -9.86
CA PHE A 158 7.51 10.98 -8.84
C PHE A 158 8.18 12.33 -8.57
N LYS A 159 8.54 12.58 -7.32
CA LYS A 159 9.46 13.64 -6.95
C LYS A 159 10.87 13.32 -7.48
N SER A 160 11.68 14.31 -7.79
CA SER A 160 13.03 14.12 -8.35
C SER A 160 13.88 13.18 -7.47
N CYS A 161 13.88 13.38 -6.17
CA CYS A 161 14.63 12.53 -5.23
C CYS A 161 14.25 11.05 -5.27
N ALA A 162 12.96 10.73 -5.52
CA ALA A 162 12.50 9.35 -5.64
C ALA A 162 12.76 8.78 -7.05
N LYS A 163 12.77 9.63 -8.06
CA LYS A 163 12.97 9.23 -9.45
C LYS A 163 14.42 8.85 -9.74
N GLU A 164 15.36 9.58 -9.19
CA GLU A 164 16.80 9.40 -9.41
C GLU A 164 17.42 8.39 -8.42
N CYS A 165 16.72 8.06 -7.34
CA CYS A 165 17.20 7.15 -6.29
C CYS A 165 18.60 7.52 -5.76
N HIS A 166 18.90 8.82 -5.66
CA HIS A 166 20.16 9.30 -5.15
C HIS A 166 20.19 9.29 -3.62
N ILE A 167 21.24 8.74 -3.04
CA ILE A 167 21.49 8.70 -1.60
C ILE A 167 22.86 9.38 -1.39
N GLU A 168 22.90 10.38 -0.50
CA GLU A 168 24.12 11.13 -0.19
C GLU A 168 24.99 10.44 0.86
N GLU A 169 24.39 9.57 1.69
CA GLU A 169 25.07 8.83 2.72
C GLU A 169 26.01 7.76 2.13
N SER A 170 27.19 7.60 2.72
CA SER A 170 28.13 6.54 2.38
C SER A 170 27.92 5.34 3.30
N GLY A 171 28.03 4.11 2.76
CA GLY A 171 27.86 2.88 3.51
C GLY A 171 26.53 2.18 3.24
N PHE A 172 26.12 1.32 4.16
CA PHE A 172 24.87 0.57 4.06
C PHE A 172 23.73 1.33 4.72
N VAL A 173 22.75 1.77 3.94
CA VAL A 173 21.58 2.53 4.41
C VAL A 173 20.30 1.75 4.14
N LEU A 174 19.48 1.54 5.16
CA LEU A 174 18.20 0.84 5.08
C LEU A 174 17.05 1.76 5.48
N TYR A 175 16.21 2.16 4.53
CA TYR A 175 14.96 2.85 4.80
C TYR A 175 13.81 1.84 4.87
N TYR A 176 13.03 1.88 5.93
CA TYR A 176 11.88 0.99 6.09
C TYR A 176 10.75 1.64 6.90
N THR A 177 9.57 1.07 6.79
CA THR A 177 8.41 1.42 7.61
C THR A 177 7.76 0.15 8.15
N SER A 178 6.90 0.27 9.16
CA SER A 178 6.07 -0.85 9.64
C SER A 178 4.79 -1.06 8.81
N GLN A 179 4.65 -0.38 7.67
CA GLN A 179 3.56 -0.59 6.72
C GLN A 179 3.49 -2.06 6.27
N CYS A 180 4.61 -2.66 5.93
CA CYS A 180 4.67 -4.09 5.63
C CYS A 180 5.13 -4.88 6.87
N PRO A 181 4.33 -5.79 7.43
CA PRO A 181 4.68 -6.52 8.65
C PRO A 181 5.92 -7.41 8.48
N PHE A 182 6.31 -7.75 7.25
CA PHE A 182 7.54 -8.49 7.00
C PHE A 182 8.81 -7.70 7.35
N ASN A 183 8.76 -6.37 7.38
CA ASN A 183 9.91 -5.55 7.76
C ASN A 183 10.34 -5.84 9.21
N ALA A 184 9.42 -6.01 10.14
CA ALA A 184 9.73 -6.38 11.52
C ALA A 184 10.48 -7.73 11.64
N LYS A 185 10.40 -8.60 10.63
CA LYS A 185 11.16 -9.86 10.56
C LYS A 185 12.53 -9.67 9.89
N TYR A 186 12.58 -8.93 8.79
CA TYR A 186 13.80 -8.89 7.96
C TYR A 186 14.79 -7.82 8.40
N VAL A 187 14.33 -6.69 8.94
CA VAL A 187 15.22 -5.61 9.40
C VAL A 187 16.25 -6.10 10.43
N PRO A 188 15.89 -6.84 11.50
CA PRO A 188 16.88 -7.36 12.45
C PRO A 188 17.89 -8.33 11.83
N ILE A 189 17.49 -9.09 10.80
CA ILE A 189 18.39 -9.99 10.08
C ILE A 189 19.42 -9.19 9.28
N ILE A 190 18.96 -8.15 8.57
CA ILE A 190 19.83 -7.27 7.79
C ILE A 190 20.80 -6.53 8.71
N GLU A 191 20.33 -6.00 9.84
CA GLU A 191 21.17 -5.33 10.85
C GLU A 191 22.25 -6.26 11.43
N ASN A 192 21.94 -7.53 11.63
CA ASN A 192 22.94 -8.49 12.10
C ASN A 192 24.01 -8.77 11.06
N VAL A 193 23.61 -9.01 9.82
CA VAL A 193 24.56 -9.27 8.70
C VAL A 193 25.43 -8.06 8.40
N SER A 194 24.91 -6.83 8.56
CA SER A 194 25.68 -5.61 8.29
C SER A 194 26.78 -5.32 9.33
N LYS A 195 26.80 -6.05 10.46
CA LYS A 195 27.83 -5.93 11.52
C LYS A 195 28.99 -6.92 11.33
N GLU A 196 28.86 -7.89 10.44
CA GLU A 196 29.91 -8.83 10.04
C GLU A 196 30.80 -8.26 8.94
#